data_a2b35d33a224b2aa770ff6794b5ab222
#
_entry.id   a2b35d33a224b2aa770ff6794b5ab222
#
_cell.length_a   1.000
_cell.length_b   1.000
_cell.length_c   1.000
_cell.angle_alpha   90.00
_cell.angle_beta   90.00
_cell.angle_gamma   90.00
#
_symmetry.space_group_name_H-M   'P 1'
#
loop_
_entity.id
_entity.type
_entity.pdbx_description
1 polymer ?
#
loop_
_entity_poly.entity_id
_entity_poly.type
_entity_poly.pdbx_seq_one_letter_code
_entity_poly.pdbx_strand_id
1 'polypeptide(L)'
;MKTESKIDGRVKRSKKIRSDVHQKLILSAIKIIEDDNGKSGVNISAAQLSKISGVSTVTIYSHFPNLQVDLSLSILNYLLDLALHHYNVNLMNNMREKDKLNLIYKGLSYANTKFPFAGSQVYGLLMVGNIFNDNFKNHEFVNIRNNIIQNIFKQENLKISKAEFMRNLSIYVNGTFHAAVSNIDKDKEGEKIFLISSWSKVYENCSKVKLFDIS
;
A
#
# COMPACT_ATOMS: atom_id res chain seq x y z
N MET A 1 -1.98 29.31 -28.00
CA MET A 1 -3.25 28.77 -27.51
C MET A 1 -3.30 27.27 -27.85
N LYS A 2 -3.19 26.36 -26.84
CA LYS A 2 -3.36 24.91 -27.05
C LYS A 2 -4.87 24.64 -27.03
N THR A 3 -5.42 24.21 -28.14
CA THR A 3 -6.80 23.71 -28.24
C THR A 3 -6.94 22.44 -27.39
N GLU A 4 -7.61 22.54 -26.24
CA GLU A 4 -8.07 21.39 -25.53
C GLU A 4 -9.08 20.64 -26.43
N SER A 5 -8.68 19.46 -26.92
CA SER A 5 -9.58 18.59 -27.66
C SER A 5 -10.72 18.16 -26.72
N LYS A 6 -11.96 18.56 -27.01
CA LYS A 6 -13.14 18.06 -26.35
C LYS A 6 -13.18 16.56 -26.50
N ILE A 7 -12.84 15.82 -25.40
CA ILE A 7 -12.97 14.37 -25.37
C ILE A 7 -14.47 14.05 -25.51
N ASP A 8 -14.81 13.27 -26.54
CA ASP A 8 -16.18 12.84 -26.80
C ASP A 8 -16.80 12.18 -25.55
N GLY A 9 -18.05 12.49 -25.24
CA GLY A 9 -18.78 11.96 -24.09
C GLY A 9 -18.85 10.44 -24.06
N ARG A 10 -18.84 9.77 -25.22
CA ARG A 10 -18.77 8.32 -25.35
C ARG A 10 -17.46 7.77 -24.81
N VAL A 11 -16.32 8.41 -25.11
CA VAL A 11 -14.99 8.01 -24.62
C VAL A 11 -14.91 8.19 -23.10
N LYS A 12 -15.45 9.29 -22.55
CA LYS A 12 -15.52 9.50 -21.09
C LYS A 12 -16.32 8.40 -20.41
N ARG A 13 -17.51 8.06 -20.96
CA ARG A 13 -18.36 6.99 -20.41
C ARG A 13 -17.69 5.62 -20.48
N SER A 14 -17.06 5.29 -21.59
CA SER A 14 -16.31 4.03 -21.74
C SER A 14 -15.16 3.91 -20.73
N LYS A 15 -14.36 4.97 -20.54
CA LYS A 15 -13.30 5.01 -19.54
C LYS A 15 -13.84 4.82 -18.12
N LYS A 16 -14.95 5.48 -17.79
CA LYS A 16 -15.59 5.33 -16.47
C LYS A 16 -16.05 3.89 -16.24
N ILE A 17 -16.77 3.28 -17.20
CA ILE A 17 -17.23 1.88 -17.09
C ILE A 17 -16.04 0.94 -16.90
N ARG A 18 -14.94 1.14 -17.64
CA ARG A 18 -13.73 0.33 -17.52
C ARG A 18 -13.10 0.49 -16.14
N SER A 19 -13.04 1.71 -15.59
CA SER A 19 -12.56 1.98 -14.23
C SER A 19 -13.41 1.30 -13.17
N ASP A 20 -14.75 1.41 -13.28
CA ASP A 20 -15.68 0.82 -12.33
C ASP A 20 -15.57 -0.72 -12.32
N VAL A 21 -15.42 -1.35 -13.49
CA VAL A 21 -15.19 -2.80 -13.61
C VAL A 21 -13.85 -3.18 -13.00
N HIS A 22 -12.79 -2.42 -13.27
CA HIS A 22 -11.47 -2.68 -12.69
C HIS A 22 -11.50 -2.65 -11.16
N GLN A 23 -12.11 -1.60 -10.58
CA GLN A 23 -12.27 -1.48 -9.13
C GLN A 23 -13.11 -2.63 -8.54
N LYS A 24 -14.20 -3.02 -9.22
CA LYS A 24 -15.01 -4.17 -8.82
C LYS A 24 -14.21 -5.46 -8.75
N LEU A 25 -13.33 -5.70 -9.72
CA LEU A 25 -12.46 -6.86 -9.75
C LEU A 25 -11.46 -6.87 -8.60
N ILE A 26 -10.83 -5.72 -8.30
CA ILE A 26 -9.90 -5.58 -7.15
C ILE A 26 -10.62 -5.90 -5.84
N LEU A 27 -11.79 -5.28 -5.60
CA LEU A 27 -12.55 -5.51 -4.37
C LEU A 27 -13.04 -6.96 -4.25
N SER A 28 -13.39 -7.61 -5.37
CA SER A 28 -13.77 -9.03 -5.38
C SER A 28 -12.57 -9.93 -5.04
N ALA A 29 -11.39 -9.59 -5.52
CA ALA A 29 -10.17 -10.33 -5.18
C ALA A 29 -9.80 -10.17 -3.70
N ILE A 30 -9.84 -8.95 -3.18
CA ILE A 30 -9.64 -8.68 -1.74
C ILE A 30 -10.63 -9.50 -0.93
N LYS A 31 -11.92 -9.50 -1.31
CA LYS A 31 -12.94 -10.31 -0.63
C LYS A 31 -12.59 -11.80 -0.62
N ILE A 32 -12.14 -12.38 -1.73
CA ILE A 32 -11.72 -13.79 -1.78
C ILE A 32 -10.59 -14.07 -0.79
N ILE A 33 -9.58 -13.19 -0.73
CA ILE A 33 -8.42 -13.35 0.17
C ILE A 33 -8.86 -13.23 1.64
N GLU A 34 -9.72 -12.27 1.96
CA GLU A 34 -10.20 -12.08 3.33
C GLU A 34 -11.12 -13.21 3.80
N ASP A 35 -12.02 -13.69 2.93
CA ASP A 35 -12.99 -14.76 3.25
C ASP A 35 -12.29 -16.11 3.55
N ASP A 36 -11.14 -16.39 2.96
CA ASP A 36 -10.38 -17.61 3.19
C ASP A 36 -9.19 -17.45 4.15
N ASN A 37 -9.11 -16.31 4.84
CA ASN A 37 -8.03 -15.95 5.77
C ASN A 37 -6.64 -15.98 5.09
N GLY A 38 -6.56 -15.58 3.84
CA GLY A 38 -5.31 -15.50 3.07
C GLY A 38 -4.74 -16.85 2.63
N LYS A 39 -5.45 -17.97 2.80
CA LYS A 39 -4.97 -19.32 2.45
C LYS A 39 -4.71 -19.48 0.94
N SER A 40 -5.57 -18.92 0.10
CA SER A 40 -5.38 -18.89 -1.37
C SER A 40 -4.27 -17.93 -1.80
N GLY A 41 -3.86 -17.04 -0.92
CA GLY A 41 -2.94 -15.97 -1.26
C GLY A 41 -3.48 -15.11 -2.41
N VAL A 42 -2.58 -14.66 -3.27
CA VAL A 42 -2.93 -13.95 -4.51
C VAL A 42 -3.15 -14.88 -5.71
N ASN A 43 -3.09 -16.20 -5.52
CA ASN A 43 -3.32 -17.20 -6.56
C ASN A 43 -4.81 -17.40 -6.85
N ILE A 44 -5.47 -16.30 -7.23
CA ILE A 44 -6.89 -16.30 -7.58
C ILE A 44 -7.03 -16.64 -9.05
N SER A 45 -7.80 -17.68 -9.36
CA SER A 45 -8.11 -18.02 -10.76
C SER A 45 -9.14 -17.06 -11.35
N ALA A 46 -9.09 -16.88 -12.69
CA ALA A 46 -10.10 -16.07 -13.39
C ALA A 46 -11.53 -16.61 -13.19
N ALA A 47 -11.69 -17.92 -13.04
CA ALA A 47 -12.98 -18.54 -12.77
C ALA A 47 -13.53 -18.17 -11.36
N GLN A 48 -12.69 -18.21 -10.32
CA GLN A 48 -13.05 -17.77 -8.97
C GLN A 48 -13.43 -16.29 -8.97
N LEU A 49 -12.58 -15.44 -9.59
CA LEU A 49 -12.84 -14.00 -9.68
C LEU A 49 -14.12 -13.69 -10.47
N SER A 50 -14.36 -14.41 -11.56
CA SER A 50 -15.59 -14.30 -12.36
C SER A 50 -16.85 -14.65 -11.54
N LYS A 51 -16.77 -15.73 -10.77
CA LYS A 51 -17.89 -16.19 -9.91
C LYS A 51 -18.28 -15.13 -8.86
N ILE A 52 -17.31 -14.51 -8.23
CA ILE A 52 -17.55 -13.51 -7.17
C ILE A 52 -17.89 -12.14 -7.75
N SER A 53 -17.19 -11.71 -8.81
CA SER A 53 -17.39 -10.39 -9.40
C SER A 53 -18.59 -10.32 -10.36
N GLY A 54 -19.03 -11.46 -10.93
CA GLY A 54 -20.00 -11.49 -12.02
C GLY A 54 -19.46 -10.93 -13.34
N VAL A 55 -18.14 -10.79 -13.47
CA VAL A 55 -17.44 -10.31 -14.68
C VAL A 55 -16.93 -11.51 -15.47
N SER A 56 -17.09 -11.50 -16.80
CA SER A 56 -16.61 -12.61 -17.63
C SER A 56 -15.09 -12.80 -17.57
N THR A 57 -14.59 -14.03 -17.72
CA THR A 57 -13.16 -14.34 -17.73
C THR A 57 -12.41 -13.59 -18.84
N VAL A 58 -13.03 -13.39 -20.00
CA VAL A 58 -12.47 -12.60 -21.11
C VAL A 58 -12.24 -11.16 -20.68
N THR A 59 -13.22 -10.56 -20.00
CA THR A 59 -13.09 -9.20 -19.46
C THR A 59 -12.02 -9.13 -18.37
N ILE A 60 -11.92 -10.15 -17.50
CA ILE A 60 -10.87 -10.23 -16.47
C ILE A 60 -9.48 -10.18 -17.11
N TYR A 61 -9.21 -11.02 -18.13
CA TYR A 61 -7.92 -10.99 -18.82
C TYR A 61 -7.66 -9.71 -19.62
N SER A 62 -8.71 -8.98 -20.04
CA SER A 62 -8.54 -7.66 -20.65
C SER A 62 -8.09 -6.58 -19.65
N HIS A 63 -8.39 -6.77 -18.36
CA HIS A 63 -7.95 -5.89 -17.27
C HIS A 63 -6.61 -6.33 -16.66
N PHE A 64 -6.36 -7.64 -16.62
CA PHE A 64 -5.20 -8.28 -15.98
C PHE A 64 -4.63 -9.34 -16.92
N PRO A 65 -3.87 -8.94 -17.97
CA PRO A 65 -3.25 -9.89 -18.92
C PRO A 65 -2.36 -10.93 -18.22
N ASN A 66 -1.56 -10.51 -17.26
CA ASN A 66 -0.86 -11.37 -16.30
C ASN A 66 -1.62 -11.35 -14.97
N LEU A 67 -2.69 -12.17 -14.89
CA LEU A 67 -3.69 -12.08 -13.85
C LEU A 67 -3.10 -11.93 -12.44
N GLN A 68 -2.16 -12.76 -12.04
CA GLN A 68 -1.65 -12.78 -10.68
C GLN A 68 -0.78 -11.56 -10.36
N VAL A 69 0.11 -11.19 -11.27
CA VAL A 69 1.00 -10.04 -11.09
C VAL A 69 0.21 -8.74 -11.14
N ASP A 70 -0.63 -8.57 -12.16
CA ASP A 70 -1.39 -7.33 -12.37
C ASP A 70 -2.43 -7.12 -11.27
N LEU A 71 -3.08 -8.20 -10.80
CA LEU A 71 -4.04 -8.16 -9.72
C LEU A 71 -3.37 -7.80 -8.38
N SER A 72 -2.21 -8.41 -8.10
CA SER A 72 -1.43 -8.10 -6.89
C SER A 72 -0.98 -6.65 -6.85
N LEU A 73 -0.47 -6.13 -7.97
CA LEU A 73 -0.10 -4.72 -8.11
C LEU A 73 -1.30 -3.79 -7.92
N SER A 74 -2.45 -4.18 -8.45
CA SER A 74 -3.68 -3.38 -8.34
C SER A 74 -4.24 -3.39 -6.92
N ILE A 75 -4.16 -4.51 -6.20
CA ILE A 75 -4.51 -4.59 -4.77
C ILE A 75 -3.56 -3.69 -3.96
N LEU A 76 -2.24 -3.77 -4.21
CA LEU A 76 -1.27 -2.91 -3.53
C LEU A 76 -1.59 -1.43 -3.75
N ASN A 77 -1.77 -1.01 -5.01
CA ASN A 77 -2.10 0.37 -5.33
C ASN A 77 -3.39 0.81 -4.62
N TYR A 78 -4.42 -0.03 -4.61
CA TYR A 78 -5.66 0.24 -3.89
C TYR A 78 -5.44 0.45 -2.36
N LEU A 79 -4.60 -0.37 -1.73
CA LEU A 79 -4.27 -0.22 -0.30
C LEU A 79 -3.48 1.06 -0.03
N LEU A 80 -2.57 1.45 -0.93
CA LEU A 80 -1.82 2.69 -0.82
C LEU A 80 -2.70 3.93 -1.03
N ASP A 81 -3.62 3.88 -2.01
CA ASP A 81 -4.61 4.92 -2.23
C ASP A 81 -5.52 5.07 -0.99
N LEU A 82 -5.98 3.96 -0.42
CA LEU A 82 -6.78 3.95 0.80
C LEU A 82 -6.02 4.58 1.98
N ALA A 83 -4.71 4.31 2.09
CA ALA A 83 -3.86 4.91 3.11
C ALA A 83 -3.76 6.43 2.95
N LEU A 84 -3.60 6.93 1.72
CA LEU A 84 -3.53 8.36 1.44
C LEU A 84 -4.87 9.08 1.65
N HIS A 85 -5.98 8.45 1.27
CA HIS A 85 -7.32 9.04 1.41
C HIS A 85 -7.82 9.08 2.85
N HIS A 86 -7.41 8.13 3.69
CA HIS A 86 -7.84 8.05 5.09
C HIS A 86 -7.40 9.29 5.89
N TYR A 87 -6.19 9.78 5.63
CA TYR A 87 -5.72 11.04 6.15
C TYR A 87 -5.62 12.03 5.01
N ASN A 88 -6.58 12.96 4.95
CA ASN A 88 -6.62 13.98 3.91
C ASN A 88 -5.24 14.66 3.79
N VAL A 89 -4.48 14.28 2.75
CA VAL A 89 -3.10 14.76 2.51
C VAL A 89 -3.03 16.28 2.44
N ASN A 90 -4.13 16.95 2.06
CA ASN A 90 -4.23 18.41 2.03
C ASN A 90 -4.15 19.06 3.43
N LEU A 91 -4.43 18.32 4.50
CA LEU A 91 -4.26 18.80 5.88
C LEU A 91 -2.79 18.80 6.33
N MET A 92 -1.88 18.22 5.55
CA MET A 92 -0.46 18.11 5.91
C MET A 92 0.32 19.43 5.72
N ASN A 93 -0.23 20.44 5.03
CA ASN A 93 0.53 21.64 4.65
C ASN A 93 1.17 22.40 5.83
N ASN A 94 0.56 22.35 7.01
CA ASN A 94 1.05 23.03 8.21
C ASN A 94 1.72 22.09 9.24
N MET A 95 1.94 20.83 8.91
CA MET A 95 2.56 19.85 9.81
C MET A 95 4.08 19.83 9.64
N ARG A 96 4.81 19.49 10.72
CA ARG A 96 6.25 19.19 10.63
C ARG A 96 6.45 17.91 9.81
N GLU A 97 7.57 17.82 9.10
CA GLU A 97 7.85 16.69 8.21
C GLU A 97 7.83 15.33 8.93
N LYS A 98 8.34 15.28 10.17
CA LYS A 98 8.28 14.06 11.00
C LYS A 98 6.85 13.62 11.33
N ASP A 99 5.97 14.58 11.60
CA ASP A 99 4.56 14.28 11.89
C ASP A 99 3.83 13.82 10.62
N LYS A 100 4.19 14.38 9.45
CA LYS A 100 3.71 13.90 8.14
C LYS A 100 4.14 12.46 7.87
N LEU A 101 5.40 12.10 8.18
CA LEU A 101 5.89 10.73 7.99
C LEU A 101 5.10 9.74 8.85
N ASN A 102 4.93 10.05 10.13
CA ASN A 102 4.14 9.23 11.04
C ASN A 102 2.69 9.09 10.55
N LEU A 103 2.10 10.17 10.03
CA LEU A 103 0.73 10.18 9.55
C LEU A 103 0.50 9.29 8.33
N ILE A 104 1.40 9.31 7.33
CA ILE A 104 1.25 8.45 6.15
C ILE A 104 1.39 6.96 6.50
N TYR A 105 2.28 6.61 7.45
CA TYR A 105 2.40 5.23 7.91
C TYR A 105 1.22 4.79 8.78
N LYS A 106 0.65 5.71 9.58
CA LYS A 106 -0.61 5.46 10.27
C LYS A 106 -1.76 5.21 9.28
N GLY A 107 -1.79 5.93 8.15
CA GLY A 107 -2.73 5.65 7.05
C GLY A 107 -2.52 4.26 6.45
N LEU A 108 -1.27 3.86 6.23
CA LEU A 108 -0.95 2.53 5.73
C LEU A 108 -1.34 1.43 6.73
N SER A 109 -1.15 1.65 8.04
CA SER A 109 -1.64 0.71 9.06
C SER A 109 -3.15 0.57 9.02
N TYR A 110 -3.89 1.66 8.84
CA TYR A 110 -5.35 1.60 8.67
C TYR A 110 -5.76 0.74 7.46
N ALA A 111 -5.14 0.94 6.31
CA ALA A 111 -5.43 0.14 5.12
C ALA A 111 -5.18 -1.36 5.36
N ASN A 112 -4.04 -1.70 6.00
CA ASN A 112 -3.69 -3.08 6.33
C ASN A 112 -4.60 -3.69 7.42
N THR A 113 -5.07 -2.90 8.38
CA THR A 113 -6.02 -3.40 9.39
C THR A 113 -7.43 -3.58 8.86
N LYS A 114 -7.79 -2.83 7.81
CA LYS A 114 -9.07 -3.01 7.13
C LYS A 114 -9.10 -4.28 6.28
N PHE A 115 -7.97 -4.65 5.68
CA PHE A 115 -7.80 -5.82 4.82
C PHE A 115 -6.53 -6.57 5.22
N PRO A 116 -6.52 -7.25 6.39
CA PRO A 116 -5.31 -7.80 6.98
C PRO A 116 -4.68 -8.92 6.14
N PHE A 117 -5.49 -9.81 5.58
CA PHE A 117 -4.96 -10.90 4.78
C PHE A 117 -4.51 -10.45 3.40
N ALA A 118 -5.26 -9.59 2.72
CA ALA A 118 -4.84 -9.01 1.45
C ALA A 118 -3.59 -8.15 1.61
N GLY A 119 -3.53 -7.34 2.67
CA GLY A 119 -2.34 -6.56 3.02
C GLY A 119 -1.12 -7.44 3.22
N SER A 120 -1.24 -8.53 3.98
CA SER A 120 -0.13 -9.45 4.27
C SER A 120 0.39 -10.15 3.02
N GLN A 121 -0.52 -10.63 2.17
CA GLN A 121 -0.16 -11.34 0.94
C GLN A 121 0.58 -10.44 -0.05
N VAL A 122 0.06 -9.24 -0.28
CA VAL A 122 0.69 -8.27 -1.18
C VAL A 122 2.01 -7.76 -0.64
N TYR A 123 2.10 -7.54 0.67
CA TYR A 123 3.33 -7.11 1.33
C TYR A 123 4.42 -8.19 1.26
N GLY A 124 4.06 -9.45 1.47
CA GLY A 124 4.97 -10.58 1.28
C GLY A 124 5.57 -10.62 -0.12
N LEU A 125 4.78 -10.34 -1.15
CA LEU A 125 5.27 -10.25 -2.53
C LEU A 125 6.25 -9.10 -2.75
N LEU A 126 6.05 -7.95 -2.10
CA LEU A 126 6.99 -6.83 -2.14
C LEU A 126 8.36 -7.18 -1.56
N MET A 127 8.38 -8.06 -0.56
CA MET A 127 9.62 -8.48 0.10
C MET A 127 10.42 -9.50 -0.72
N VAL A 128 9.74 -10.33 -1.51
CA VAL A 128 10.36 -11.47 -2.24
C VAL A 128 10.82 -11.10 -3.65
N GLY A 129 10.29 -10.04 -4.25
CA GLY A 129 10.50 -9.81 -5.68
C GLY A 129 10.91 -8.40 -6.10
N ASN A 130 11.96 -8.33 -6.93
CA ASN A 130 12.28 -7.17 -7.76
C ASN A 130 11.18 -6.83 -8.79
N ILE A 131 10.17 -7.69 -8.94
CA ILE A 131 9.07 -7.58 -9.91
C ILE A 131 8.22 -6.32 -9.70
N PHE A 132 8.12 -5.84 -8.45
CA PHE A 132 7.30 -4.70 -8.09
C PHE A 132 8.04 -3.36 -8.06
N ASN A 133 9.38 -3.37 -8.18
CA ASN A 133 10.18 -2.18 -7.93
C ASN A 133 9.88 -1.01 -8.87
N ASP A 134 9.65 -1.24 -10.16
CA ASP A 134 9.50 -0.13 -11.12
C ASP A 134 8.07 0.45 -11.13
N ASN A 135 7.05 -0.38 -11.00
CA ASN A 135 5.65 0.08 -10.93
C ASN A 135 5.34 0.77 -9.59
N PHE A 136 5.95 0.30 -8.50
CA PHE A 136 5.77 0.86 -7.17
C PHE A 136 6.49 2.20 -6.98
N LYS A 137 7.66 2.40 -7.61
CA LYS A 137 8.45 3.63 -7.51
C LYS A 137 7.67 4.89 -7.92
N ASN A 138 6.71 4.76 -8.82
CA ASN A 138 5.94 5.87 -9.38
C ASN A 138 4.62 6.14 -8.63
N HIS A 139 4.27 5.34 -7.61
CA HIS A 139 3.04 5.55 -6.87
C HIS A 139 3.11 6.83 -6.03
N GLU A 140 1.99 7.55 -5.93
CA GLU A 140 1.89 8.83 -5.20
C GLU A 140 2.34 8.70 -3.74
N PHE A 141 1.97 7.63 -3.04
CA PHE A 141 2.42 7.33 -1.68
C PHE A 141 3.96 7.34 -1.58
N VAL A 142 4.64 6.68 -2.51
CA VAL A 142 6.11 6.60 -2.53
C VAL A 142 6.73 7.96 -2.78
N ASN A 143 6.16 8.74 -3.70
CA ASN A 143 6.64 10.08 -4.02
C ASN A 143 6.46 11.03 -2.82
N ILE A 144 5.30 11.03 -2.17
CA ILE A 144 5.04 11.82 -0.96
C ILE A 144 6.01 11.42 0.15
N ARG A 145 6.15 10.12 0.45
CA ARG A 145 7.09 9.61 1.45
C ARG A 145 8.52 10.08 1.18
N ASN A 146 8.98 9.93 -0.05
CA ASN A 146 10.35 10.29 -0.42
C ASN A 146 10.60 11.80 -0.29
N ASN A 147 9.63 12.63 -0.66
CA ASN A 147 9.68 14.08 -0.50
C ASN A 147 9.73 14.48 0.98
N ILE A 148 8.89 13.87 1.82
CA ILE A 148 8.90 14.11 3.26
C ILE A 148 10.27 13.77 3.85
N ILE A 149 10.83 12.59 3.52
CA ILE A 149 12.14 12.17 4.01
C ILE A 149 13.24 13.14 3.52
N GLN A 150 13.19 13.57 2.26
CA GLN A 150 14.13 14.55 1.75
C GLN A 150 14.06 15.88 2.52
N ASN A 151 12.86 16.34 2.86
CA ASN A 151 12.66 17.56 3.64
C ASN A 151 13.13 17.41 5.08
N ILE A 152 12.90 16.25 5.72
CA ILE A 152 13.46 15.95 7.06
C ILE A 152 14.99 16.18 7.05
N PHE A 153 15.71 15.61 6.07
CA PHE A 153 17.17 15.75 5.99
C PHE A 153 17.66 17.15 5.59
N LYS A 154 16.79 17.98 5.03
CA LYS A 154 17.11 19.40 4.76
C LYS A 154 16.88 20.30 5.99
N GLN A 155 15.91 19.98 6.82
CA GLN A 155 15.45 20.85 7.91
C GLN A 155 15.97 20.43 9.27
N GLU A 156 16.25 19.14 9.46
CA GLU A 156 16.69 18.59 10.74
C GLU A 156 18.14 18.12 10.67
N ASN A 157 18.93 18.48 11.67
CA ASN A 157 20.33 18.03 11.79
C ASN A 157 20.35 16.61 12.41
N LEU A 158 19.97 15.60 11.65
CA LEU A 158 19.99 14.21 12.09
C LEU A 158 21.41 13.70 12.25
N LYS A 159 21.68 12.95 13.33
CA LYS A 159 22.99 12.31 13.59
C LYS A 159 23.26 11.08 12.72
N ILE A 160 22.29 10.68 11.87
CA ILE A 160 22.39 9.52 10.99
C ILE A 160 22.34 9.95 9.53
N SER A 161 22.91 9.15 8.64
CA SER A 161 22.83 9.37 7.21
C SER A 161 21.41 9.05 6.66
N LYS A 162 21.06 9.62 5.51
CA LYS A 162 19.81 9.27 4.82
C LYS A 162 19.72 7.79 4.47
N ALA A 163 20.83 7.18 4.09
CA ALA A 163 20.90 5.74 3.78
C ALA A 163 20.59 4.88 5.02
N GLU A 164 21.14 5.27 6.17
CA GLU A 164 20.89 4.61 7.45
C GLU A 164 19.41 4.78 7.90
N PHE A 165 18.88 5.99 7.80
CA PHE A 165 17.46 6.23 8.06
C PHE A 165 16.55 5.35 7.18
N MET A 166 16.84 5.25 5.89
CA MET A 166 16.06 4.42 4.97
C MET A 166 16.18 2.92 5.30
N ARG A 167 17.34 2.48 5.74
CA ARG A 167 17.55 1.10 6.23
C ARG A 167 16.72 0.85 7.48
N ASN A 168 16.79 1.75 8.46
CA ASN A 168 16.03 1.69 9.70
C ASN A 168 14.52 1.68 9.41
N LEU A 169 14.07 2.51 8.48
CA LEU A 169 12.68 2.56 8.03
C LEU A 169 12.22 1.21 7.47
N SER A 170 13.02 0.63 6.59
CA SER A 170 12.73 -0.68 6.01
C SER A 170 12.63 -1.75 7.09
N ILE A 171 13.62 -1.85 7.97
CA ILE A 171 13.66 -2.85 9.04
C ILE A 171 12.50 -2.66 10.01
N TYR A 172 12.23 -1.42 10.44
CA TYR A 172 11.19 -1.14 11.43
C TYR A 172 9.79 -1.43 10.89
N VAL A 173 9.48 -0.90 9.71
CA VAL A 173 8.15 -1.10 9.11
C VAL A 173 7.91 -2.56 8.76
N ASN A 174 8.91 -3.21 8.16
CA ASN A 174 8.83 -4.61 7.76
C ASN A 174 8.73 -5.54 8.98
N GLY A 175 9.58 -5.33 9.99
CA GLY A 175 9.58 -6.14 11.21
C GLY A 175 8.27 -6.00 11.99
N THR A 176 7.76 -4.78 12.14
CA THR A 176 6.48 -4.53 12.80
C THR A 176 5.32 -5.19 12.08
N PHE A 177 5.28 -5.07 10.73
CA PHE A 177 4.24 -5.68 9.94
C PHE A 177 4.28 -7.21 10.01
N HIS A 178 5.48 -7.79 9.87
CA HIS A 178 5.66 -9.23 9.99
C HIS A 178 5.21 -9.76 11.37
N ALA A 179 5.55 -9.04 12.44
CA ALA A 179 5.11 -9.41 13.79
C ALA A 179 3.58 -9.39 13.92
N ALA A 180 2.92 -8.33 13.42
CA ALA A 180 1.46 -8.22 13.44
C ALA A 180 0.79 -9.36 12.68
N VAL A 181 1.25 -9.63 11.44
CA VAL A 181 0.68 -10.66 10.58
C VAL A 181 0.84 -12.07 11.15
N SER A 182 1.97 -12.34 11.82
CA SER A 182 2.26 -13.65 12.41
C SER A 182 1.28 -14.04 13.53
N ASN A 183 0.56 -13.09 14.12
CA ASN A 183 -0.36 -13.31 15.23
C ASN A 183 -1.82 -13.01 14.88
N ILE A 184 -2.10 -12.53 13.66
CA ILE A 184 -3.42 -12.01 13.27
C ILE A 184 -4.54 -13.04 13.41
N ASP A 185 -4.24 -14.33 13.25
CA ASP A 185 -5.22 -15.40 13.44
C ASP A 185 -5.56 -15.64 14.90
N LYS A 186 -4.70 -15.23 15.85
CA LYS A 186 -4.84 -15.42 17.28
C LYS A 186 -5.51 -14.25 17.97
N ASP A 187 -5.12 -13.03 17.59
CA ASP A 187 -5.65 -11.79 18.17
C ASP A 187 -5.71 -10.67 17.13
N LYS A 188 -6.74 -10.68 16.32
CA LYS A 188 -6.93 -9.68 15.26
C LYS A 188 -7.00 -8.24 15.77
N GLU A 189 -7.65 -8.00 16.89
CA GLU A 189 -7.83 -6.63 17.40
C GLU A 189 -6.56 -6.14 18.11
N GLY A 190 -5.90 -7.00 18.89
CA GLY A 190 -4.63 -6.66 19.53
C GLY A 190 -3.54 -6.35 18.50
N GLU A 191 -3.41 -7.15 17.45
CA GLU A 191 -2.41 -6.94 16.40
C GLU A 191 -2.72 -5.69 15.55
N LYS A 192 -3.98 -5.37 15.36
CA LYS A 192 -4.41 -4.12 14.73
C LYS A 192 -3.99 -2.91 15.57
N ILE A 193 -4.25 -2.93 16.87
CA ILE A 193 -3.86 -1.86 17.80
C ILE A 193 -2.33 -1.73 17.81
N PHE A 194 -1.60 -2.85 17.87
CA PHE A 194 -0.15 -2.90 17.81
C PHE A 194 0.39 -2.26 16.54
N LEU A 195 -0.13 -2.61 15.37
CA LEU A 195 0.31 -2.05 14.09
C LEU A 195 0.07 -0.53 14.01
N ILE A 196 -1.13 -0.07 14.39
CA ILE A 196 -1.48 1.35 14.40
C ILE A 196 -0.58 2.14 15.35
N SER A 197 -0.37 1.65 16.58
CA SER A 197 0.45 2.34 17.57
C SER A 197 1.93 2.38 17.18
N SER A 198 2.46 1.29 16.63
CA SER A 198 3.85 1.21 16.19
C SER A 198 4.11 2.13 15.00
N TRP A 199 3.28 2.10 13.98
CA TRP A 199 3.50 2.93 12.80
C TRP A 199 3.17 4.41 12.99
N SER A 200 2.49 4.78 14.09
CA SER A 200 2.35 6.19 14.49
C SER A 200 3.66 6.82 15.03
N LYS A 201 4.71 6.02 15.24
CA LYS A 201 6.01 6.44 15.78
C LYS A 201 7.18 6.09 14.84
N VAL A 202 6.91 6.00 13.55
CA VAL A 202 7.92 5.59 12.54
C VAL A 202 9.13 6.52 12.56
N TYR A 203 8.93 7.84 12.58
CA TYR A 203 10.04 8.79 12.59
C TYR A 203 10.93 8.61 13.82
N GLU A 204 10.33 8.55 15.02
CA GLU A 204 11.05 8.44 16.28
C GLU A 204 11.91 7.18 16.37
N ASN A 205 11.44 6.09 15.79
CA ASN A 205 12.17 4.82 15.79
C ASN A 205 13.23 4.76 14.68
N CYS A 206 12.99 5.38 13.53
CA CYS A 206 13.95 5.37 12.43
C CYS A 206 15.07 6.41 12.55
N SER A 207 14.86 7.48 13.31
CA SER A 207 15.86 8.55 13.52
C SER A 207 16.90 8.22 14.61
N LYS A 208 16.77 7.09 15.32
CA LYS A 208 17.76 6.65 16.32
C LYS A 208 19.06 6.21 15.66
N VAL A 209 20.17 6.57 16.28
CA VAL A 209 21.55 6.31 15.77
C VAL A 209 21.86 4.82 15.66
N LYS A 210 21.16 3.98 16.45
CA LYS A 210 21.36 2.53 16.47
C LYS A 210 20.02 1.85 16.73
N LEU A 211 19.45 1.22 15.70
CA LEU A 211 18.38 0.23 15.90
C LEU A 211 18.94 -1.11 16.37
N PHE A 212 20.22 -1.38 16.03
CA PHE A 212 20.94 -2.58 16.45
C PHE A 212 22.37 -2.18 16.79
N ASP A 213 22.75 -2.28 18.06
CA ASP A 213 24.14 -2.39 18.46
C ASP A 213 24.55 -3.87 18.25
N ILE A 214 25.16 -4.16 17.10
CA ILE A 214 25.88 -5.42 16.91
C ILE A 214 27.27 -5.14 17.46
N SER A 215 27.40 -5.23 18.77
CA SER A 215 28.71 -5.33 19.45
C SER A 215 29.18 -6.76 19.40
#